data_31c99ecf1b5664dc8e8be39fa925688b
#
_entry.id   31c99ecf1b5664dc8e8be39fa925688b
#
_cell.length_a   1.000
_cell.length_b   1.000
_cell.length_c   1.000
_cell.angle_alpha   90.00
_cell.angle_beta   90.00
_cell.angle_gamma   90.00
#
_symmetry.space_group_name_H-M   'P 1'
#
loop_
_entity.id
_entity.type
_entity.pdbx_description
1 polymer ?
#
loop_
_entity_poly.entity_id
_entity_poly.type
_entity_poly.pdbx_seq_one_letter_code
_entity_poly.pdbx_strand_id
1 'polypeptide(L)'
;MSIQAPAHETVSEDAGTHSAAKESTMQSTTQGTKAKKPSLTYDGYPKPHLRGWIHACTAPLALAACIVLTILAPTAGKSWACAAYLACSLLLFTNSGVYHISNGHLSRRVSATLQSFDHSNIFLLIAGNYTPLSVALLSTRAAALVLSIVWGGALLGIIKCMVWRSAPRWLSTVLYVALGWVAFWFLPQFWFTGGPAIVGLLVAGGLLYTIGGVIYVRQRPDPWPEWFGFHEIFHLCTVAGWACHCVACYLAILS
;
A
#
# COMPACT_ATOMS: atom_id res chain seq x y z
N MET A 1 44.63 50.77 -27.52
CA MET A 1 45.22 51.55 -26.40
C MET A 1 45.36 50.54 -25.27
N SER A 2 46.43 49.66 -25.21
CA SER A 2 47.77 50.00 -24.66
C SER A 2 47.64 50.66 -23.30
N ILE A 3 48.13 50.13 -22.18
CA ILE A 3 49.47 49.77 -21.74
C ILE A 3 49.34 49.13 -20.36
N GLN A 4 49.81 47.94 -20.07
CA GLN A 4 51.16 47.53 -19.60
C GLN A 4 51.34 47.53 -18.05
N ALA A 5 51.77 46.38 -17.54
CA ALA A 5 52.36 46.14 -16.22
C ALA A 5 53.78 46.76 -16.09
N PRO A 6 54.40 46.75 -14.93
CA PRO A 6 55.41 45.78 -14.57
C PRO A 6 55.41 45.41 -13.06
N ALA A 7 55.84 44.25 -12.58
CA ALA A 7 57.09 43.49 -12.52
C ALA A 7 58.05 43.89 -11.37
N HIS A 8 58.49 42.84 -10.63
CA HIS A 8 59.70 42.66 -9.82
C HIS A 8 59.68 43.22 -8.40
N GLU A 9 60.16 42.55 -7.37
CA GLU A 9 61.48 41.92 -7.15
C GLU A 9 61.47 40.99 -5.90
N THR A 10 62.07 39.91 -5.97
CA THR A 10 62.93 38.96 -5.29
C THR A 10 63.70 39.40 -4.01
N VAL A 11 64.12 38.31 -3.29
CA VAL A 11 65.29 38.17 -2.37
C VAL A 11 64.92 38.05 -0.90
N SER A 12 65.33 37.14 -0.08
CA SER A 12 66.23 35.96 -0.03
C SER A 12 66.21 35.46 1.42
N GLU A 13 66.40 34.14 1.57
CA GLU A 13 67.13 33.40 2.62
C GLU A 13 67.35 34.05 4.01
N ASP A 14 67.01 33.36 5.07
CA ASP A 14 68.06 32.69 5.84
C ASP A 14 67.56 31.63 6.85
N ALA A 15 68.44 30.75 7.20
CA ALA A 15 68.30 29.52 7.94
C ALA A 15 68.19 29.72 9.46
N GLY A 16 67.61 28.80 10.15
CA GLY A 16 67.70 28.72 11.63
C GLY A 16 67.09 27.44 12.22
N THR A 17 67.89 26.51 12.38
CA THR A 17 67.84 25.19 13.02
C THR A 17 67.18 25.10 14.42
N HIS A 18 66.62 23.89 14.67
CA HIS A 18 66.43 23.16 15.94
C HIS A 18 65.27 23.55 16.88
N SER A 19 64.30 22.64 16.98
CA SER A 19 64.12 21.84 18.18
C SER A 19 63.02 20.80 18.00
N ALA A 20 63.42 19.54 18.18
CA ALA A 20 62.51 18.40 18.25
C ALA A 20 61.75 18.43 19.57
N ALA A 21 60.44 18.60 19.51
CA ALA A 21 59.56 18.29 20.63
C ALA A 21 58.55 17.23 20.15
N LYS A 22 58.62 16.03 20.76
CA LYS A 22 57.66 14.95 20.63
C LYS A 22 56.28 15.42 21.09
N GLU A 23 55.38 15.68 20.18
CA GLU A 23 53.95 15.69 20.48
C GLU A 23 53.34 14.37 20.01
N SER A 24 53.13 13.52 21.00
CA SER A 24 52.32 12.29 20.89
C SER A 24 50.88 12.72 20.68
N THR A 25 50.47 12.89 19.41
CA THR A 25 49.10 13.16 19.07
C THR A 25 48.28 11.90 19.22
N MET A 26 47.56 11.86 20.31
CA MET A 26 46.47 10.93 20.58
C MET A 26 45.43 11.07 19.47
N GLN A 27 45.56 10.23 18.42
CA GLN A 27 44.53 10.10 17.41
C GLN A 27 43.29 9.45 18.05
N SER A 28 42.40 10.30 18.52
CA SER A 28 41.02 9.93 18.83
C SER A 28 40.38 9.40 17.55
N THR A 29 40.27 8.08 17.47
CA THR A 29 39.53 7.37 16.42
C THR A 29 38.03 7.57 16.68
N THR A 30 37.53 8.74 16.34
CA THR A 30 36.09 8.92 16.22
C THR A 30 35.66 8.18 14.95
N GLN A 31 35.36 6.88 15.09
CA GLN A 31 34.57 6.16 14.09
C GLN A 31 33.20 6.82 14.02
N GLY A 32 33.10 7.85 13.19
CA GLY A 32 31.82 8.38 12.76
C GLY A 32 31.06 7.26 12.10
N THR A 33 30.04 6.75 12.79
CA THR A 33 29.01 5.89 12.21
C THR A 33 28.48 6.62 10.97
N LYS A 34 28.93 6.19 9.78
CA LYS A 34 28.39 6.69 8.51
C LYS A 34 26.90 6.43 8.55
N ALA A 35 26.10 7.45 8.80
CA ALA A 35 24.66 7.38 8.72
C ALA A 35 24.31 6.79 7.34
N LYS A 36 23.70 5.62 7.34
CA LYS A 36 23.32 4.90 6.12
C LYS A 36 22.36 5.82 5.36
N LYS A 37 22.75 6.27 4.16
CA LYS A 37 21.88 7.12 3.33
C LYS A 37 20.51 6.44 3.22
N PRO A 38 19.41 7.17 3.42
CA PRO A 38 18.07 6.60 3.31
C PRO A 38 17.89 5.96 1.93
N SER A 39 17.29 4.78 1.88
CA SER A 39 16.93 4.16 0.61
C SER A 39 15.88 5.03 -0.07
N LEU A 40 16.08 5.37 -1.34
CA LEU A 40 15.16 6.18 -2.11
C LEU A 40 14.25 5.29 -2.96
N THR A 41 13.02 5.71 -3.14
CA THR A 41 12.12 5.18 -4.18
C THR A 41 12.61 5.61 -5.56
N TYR A 42 12.11 5.01 -6.65
CA TYR A 42 12.43 5.47 -8.01
C TYR A 42 12.07 6.93 -8.27
N ASP A 43 11.11 7.48 -7.55
CA ASP A 43 10.70 8.88 -7.64
C ASP A 43 11.56 9.82 -6.76
N GLY A 44 12.62 9.29 -6.13
CA GLY A 44 13.59 10.07 -5.35
C GLY A 44 13.13 10.42 -3.93
N TYR A 45 12.01 9.90 -3.46
CA TYR A 45 11.53 10.13 -2.09
C TYR A 45 12.17 9.14 -1.10
N PRO A 46 12.42 9.56 0.16
CA PRO A 46 12.83 8.64 1.21
C PRO A 46 11.82 7.51 1.36
N LYS A 47 12.31 6.27 1.44
CA LYS A 47 11.48 5.08 1.63
C LYS A 47 11.45 4.74 3.11
N PRO A 48 10.28 4.83 3.79
CA PRO A 48 10.14 4.40 5.17
C PRO A 48 10.53 2.94 5.37
N HIS A 49 11.11 2.61 6.52
CA HIS A 49 11.59 1.25 6.79
C HIS A 49 10.48 0.19 6.80
N LEU A 50 9.26 0.56 7.22
CA LEU A 50 8.11 -0.34 7.27
C LEU A 50 7.35 -0.41 5.94
N ARG A 51 7.82 0.26 4.88
CA ARG A 51 7.18 0.27 3.57
C ARG A 51 7.03 -1.16 3.00
N GLY A 52 5.78 -1.60 2.85
CA GLY A 52 5.43 -2.91 2.31
C GLY A 52 5.33 -4.03 3.35
N TRP A 53 5.96 -3.90 4.52
CA TRP A 53 5.97 -4.96 5.54
C TRP A 53 4.60 -5.26 6.13
N ILE A 54 3.73 -4.24 6.30
CA ILE A 54 2.35 -4.43 6.79
C ILE A 54 1.60 -5.41 5.90
N HIS A 55 1.63 -5.21 4.58
CA HIS A 55 0.96 -6.10 3.63
C HIS A 55 1.66 -7.45 3.50
N ALA A 56 3.00 -7.47 3.50
CA ALA A 56 3.75 -8.73 3.45
C ALA A 56 3.46 -9.65 4.66
N CYS A 57 3.35 -9.08 5.86
CA CYS A 57 2.97 -9.84 7.06
C CYS A 57 1.48 -10.22 7.07
N THR A 58 0.62 -9.43 6.42
CA THR A 58 -0.82 -9.74 6.30
C THR A 58 -1.09 -10.86 5.31
N ALA A 59 -0.27 -11.03 4.26
CA ALA A 59 -0.49 -12.04 3.23
C ALA A 59 -0.64 -13.47 3.78
N PRO A 60 0.24 -14.00 4.66
CA PRO A 60 0.06 -15.34 5.23
C PRO A 60 -1.16 -15.44 6.15
N LEU A 61 -1.52 -14.37 6.86
CA LEU A 61 -2.73 -14.33 7.69
C LEU A 61 -3.99 -14.38 6.83
N ALA A 62 -3.99 -13.62 5.73
CA ALA A 62 -5.10 -13.62 4.77
C ALA A 62 -5.22 -14.99 4.07
N LEU A 63 -4.11 -15.63 3.74
CA LEU A 63 -4.10 -17.00 3.21
C LEU A 63 -4.78 -17.96 4.16
N ALA A 64 -4.34 -18.00 5.42
CA ALA A 64 -4.89 -18.91 6.42
C ALA A 64 -6.38 -18.65 6.68
N ALA A 65 -6.76 -17.38 6.92
CA ALA A 65 -8.15 -17.02 7.16
C ALA A 65 -9.06 -17.38 5.98
N CYS A 66 -8.70 -17.01 4.77
CA CYS A 66 -9.56 -17.27 3.62
C CYS A 66 -9.57 -18.73 3.17
N ILE A 67 -8.51 -19.52 3.41
CA ILE A 67 -8.56 -20.99 3.21
C ILE A 67 -9.58 -21.61 4.16
N VAL A 68 -9.52 -21.29 5.46
CA VAL A 68 -10.47 -21.80 6.44
C VAL A 68 -11.90 -21.41 6.06
N LEU A 69 -12.13 -20.16 5.69
CA LEU A 69 -13.44 -19.69 5.22
C LEU A 69 -13.94 -20.48 4.00
N THR A 70 -13.06 -20.78 3.04
CA THR A 70 -13.40 -21.52 1.83
C THR A 70 -13.76 -22.98 2.13
N ILE A 71 -13.04 -23.62 3.07
CA ILE A 71 -13.28 -25.00 3.48
C ILE A 71 -14.59 -25.11 4.28
N LEU A 72 -14.88 -24.16 5.14
CA LEU A 72 -16.07 -24.12 6.00
C LEU A 72 -17.35 -23.75 5.24
N ALA A 73 -17.24 -23.28 3.99
CA ALA A 73 -18.41 -22.87 3.21
C ALA A 73 -19.32 -24.08 2.90
N PRO A 74 -20.63 -24.01 3.25
CA PRO A 74 -21.52 -25.19 3.24
C PRO A 74 -21.98 -25.64 1.85
N THR A 75 -21.77 -24.83 0.81
CA THR A 75 -22.15 -25.13 -0.57
C THR A 75 -21.04 -24.80 -1.56
N ALA A 76 -21.00 -25.49 -2.68
CA ALA A 76 -20.01 -25.22 -3.74
C ALA A 76 -20.04 -23.77 -4.21
N GLY A 77 -21.21 -23.14 -4.35
CA GLY A 77 -21.34 -21.73 -4.72
C GLY A 77 -20.71 -20.79 -3.71
N LYS A 78 -20.96 -21.01 -2.42
CA LYS A 78 -20.32 -20.24 -1.34
C LYS A 78 -18.80 -20.49 -1.29
N SER A 79 -18.34 -21.75 -1.49
CA SER A 79 -16.90 -22.07 -1.55
C SER A 79 -16.20 -21.35 -2.71
N TRP A 80 -16.76 -21.34 -3.91
CA TRP A 80 -16.21 -20.59 -5.04
C TRP A 80 -16.15 -19.09 -4.80
N ALA A 81 -17.19 -18.54 -4.15
CA ALA A 81 -17.20 -17.12 -3.76
C ALA A 81 -16.08 -16.79 -2.76
N CYS A 82 -15.86 -17.65 -1.76
CA CYS A 82 -14.76 -17.51 -0.80
C CYS A 82 -13.39 -17.70 -1.48
N ALA A 83 -13.25 -18.62 -2.43
CA ALA A 83 -12.03 -18.82 -3.21
C ALA A 83 -11.69 -17.59 -4.06
N ALA A 84 -12.69 -16.93 -4.65
CA ALA A 84 -12.48 -15.66 -5.35
C ALA A 84 -11.99 -14.56 -4.39
N TYR A 85 -12.56 -14.46 -3.19
CA TYR A 85 -12.10 -13.53 -2.16
C TYR A 85 -10.67 -13.84 -1.69
N LEU A 86 -10.33 -15.11 -1.48
CA LEU A 86 -8.97 -15.58 -1.20
C LEU A 86 -7.99 -15.09 -2.27
N ALA A 87 -8.28 -15.37 -3.54
CA ALA A 87 -7.41 -15.00 -4.66
C ALA A 87 -7.18 -13.48 -4.71
N CYS A 88 -8.26 -12.67 -4.58
CA CYS A 88 -8.16 -11.22 -4.60
C CYS A 88 -7.36 -10.66 -3.40
N SER A 89 -7.56 -11.22 -2.21
CA SER A 89 -6.82 -10.83 -1.00
C SER A 89 -5.33 -11.13 -1.13
N LEU A 90 -4.97 -12.32 -1.63
CA LEU A 90 -3.57 -12.70 -1.83
C LEU A 90 -2.91 -11.84 -2.91
N LEU A 91 -3.59 -11.58 -4.02
CA LEU A 91 -3.06 -10.73 -5.08
C LEU A 91 -2.74 -9.33 -4.54
N LEU A 92 -3.63 -8.73 -3.74
CA LEU A 92 -3.36 -7.43 -3.14
C LEU A 92 -2.17 -7.49 -2.19
N PHE A 93 -2.25 -8.29 -1.12
CA PHE A 93 -1.27 -8.25 -0.04
C PHE A 93 0.11 -8.71 -0.48
N THR A 94 0.18 -9.76 -1.32
CA THR A 94 1.46 -10.28 -1.82
C THR A 94 2.10 -9.30 -2.80
N ASN A 95 1.35 -8.83 -3.82
CA ASN A 95 1.93 -7.93 -4.81
C ASN A 95 2.34 -6.59 -4.18
N SER A 96 1.51 -6.04 -3.29
CA SER A 96 1.82 -4.79 -2.58
C SER A 96 3.06 -4.94 -1.70
N GLY A 97 3.15 -6.03 -0.93
CA GLY A 97 4.35 -6.35 -0.15
C GLY A 97 5.60 -6.44 -1.02
N VAL A 98 5.56 -7.24 -2.08
CA VAL A 98 6.67 -7.42 -3.03
C VAL A 98 7.04 -6.09 -3.69
N TYR A 99 6.07 -5.36 -4.23
CA TYR A 99 6.32 -4.07 -4.90
C TYR A 99 7.02 -3.09 -3.97
N HIS A 100 6.48 -2.88 -2.78
CA HIS A 100 7.02 -1.87 -1.87
C HIS A 100 8.35 -2.27 -1.23
N ILE A 101 8.57 -3.54 -0.92
CA ILE A 101 9.85 -4.01 -0.36
C ILE A 101 10.94 -3.96 -1.43
N SER A 102 10.65 -4.39 -2.66
CA SER A 102 11.64 -4.45 -3.75
C SER A 102 11.83 -3.13 -4.51
N ASN A 103 11.00 -2.11 -4.27
CA ASN A 103 11.10 -0.82 -4.93
C ASN A 103 12.48 -0.19 -4.66
N GLY A 104 13.18 0.21 -5.73
CA GLY A 104 14.54 0.69 -5.68
C GLY A 104 15.61 -0.38 -5.97
N HIS A 105 15.25 -1.68 -5.95
CA HIS A 105 16.17 -2.81 -6.23
C HIS A 105 15.91 -3.48 -7.59
N LEU A 106 14.71 -3.33 -8.14
CA LEU A 106 14.32 -3.90 -9.44
C LEU A 106 14.52 -2.91 -10.59
N SER A 107 14.49 -3.41 -11.82
CA SER A 107 14.52 -2.54 -12.99
C SER A 107 13.30 -1.62 -13.03
N ARG A 108 13.44 -0.44 -13.63
CA ARG A 108 12.36 0.56 -13.73
C ARG A 108 11.10 0.00 -14.41
N ARG A 109 11.25 -0.88 -15.41
CA ARG A 109 10.13 -1.52 -16.12
C ARG A 109 9.36 -2.46 -15.19
N VAL A 110 10.06 -3.33 -14.48
CA VAL A 110 9.46 -4.29 -13.53
C VAL A 110 8.76 -3.55 -12.40
N SER A 111 9.41 -2.54 -11.83
CA SER A 111 8.81 -1.72 -10.76
C SER A 111 7.53 -1.01 -11.23
N ALA A 112 7.52 -0.43 -12.43
CA ALA A 112 6.34 0.22 -13.00
C ALA A 112 5.18 -0.77 -13.26
N THR A 113 5.51 -2.00 -13.65
CA THR A 113 4.51 -3.07 -13.84
C THR A 113 3.92 -3.50 -12.50
N LEU A 114 4.75 -3.76 -11.48
CA LEU A 114 4.29 -4.11 -10.14
C LEU A 114 3.43 -2.99 -9.53
N GLN A 115 3.78 -1.72 -9.76
CA GLN A 115 2.97 -0.57 -9.35
C GLN A 115 1.59 -0.56 -9.99
N SER A 116 1.52 -0.86 -11.30
CA SER A 116 0.22 -0.94 -11.98
C SER A 116 -0.64 -2.06 -11.43
N PHE A 117 -0.05 -3.23 -11.13
CA PHE A 117 -0.75 -4.34 -10.47
C PHE A 117 -1.15 -3.98 -9.04
N ASP A 118 -0.28 -3.30 -8.27
CA ASP A 118 -0.58 -2.88 -6.90
C ASP A 118 -1.85 -2.01 -6.85
N HIS A 119 -1.95 -1.03 -7.73
CA HIS A 119 -3.16 -0.21 -7.86
C HIS A 119 -4.37 -0.99 -8.43
N SER A 120 -4.15 -1.90 -9.36
CA SER A 120 -5.22 -2.72 -9.95
C SER A 120 -5.83 -3.68 -8.94
N ASN A 121 -5.01 -4.25 -8.06
CA ASN A 121 -5.44 -5.24 -7.08
C ASN A 121 -6.38 -4.64 -6.02
N ILE A 122 -6.39 -3.31 -5.82
CA ILE A 122 -7.38 -2.65 -4.96
C ILE A 122 -8.80 -2.85 -5.53
N PHE A 123 -8.98 -2.68 -6.83
CA PHE A 123 -10.26 -2.95 -7.49
C PHE A 123 -10.67 -4.42 -7.37
N LEU A 124 -9.69 -5.34 -7.55
CA LEU A 124 -9.95 -6.77 -7.37
C LEU A 124 -10.35 -7.10 -5.94
N LEU A 125 -9.69 -6.52 -4.94
CA LEU A 125 -10.05 -6.75 -3.54
C LEU A 125 -11.46 -6.25 -3.24
N ILE A 126 -11.85 -5.09 -3.76
CA ILE A 126 -13.21 -4.57 -3.60
C ILE A 126 -14.22 -5.57 -4.18
N ALA A 127 -14.07 -6.00 -5.43
CA ALA A 127 -14.97 -6.97 -6.04
C ALA A 127 -14.94 -8.33 -5.32
N GLY A 128 -13.76 -8.77 -4.89
CA GLY A 128 -13.56 -9.99 -4.10
C GLY A 128 -14.33 -9.95 -2.76
N ASN A 129 -14.30 -8.84 -2.03
CA ASN A 129 -15.05 -8.66 -0.78
C ASN A 129 -16.57 -8.78 -0.98
N TYR A 130 -17.09 -8.23 -2.08
CA TYR A 130 -18.52 -8.32 -2.39
C TYR A 130 -18.99 -9.73 -2.70
N THR A 131 -18.10 -10.58 -3.24
CA THR A 131 -18.50 -11.85 -3.81
C THR A 131 -19.11 -12.81 -2.78
N PRO A 132 -18.45 -13.17 -1.66
CA PRO A 132 -19.03 -14.07 -0.65
C PRO A 132 -20.26 -13.46 0.04
N LEU A 133 -20.24 -12.16 0.35
CA LEU A 133 -21.34 -11.46 1.00
C LEU A 133 -22.60 -11.43 0.14
N SER A 134 -22.44 -11.14 -1.16
CA SER A 134 -23.58 -11.11 -2.09
C SER A 134 -24.18 -12.49 -2.31
N VAL A 135 -23.33 -13.52 -2.46
CA VAL A 135 -23.80 -14.92 -2.66
C VAL A 135 -24.48 -15.45 -1.40
N ALA A 136 -24.03 -15.04 -0.22
CA ALA A 136 -24.60 -15.53 1.04
C ALA A 136 -25.90 -14.84 1.45
N LEU A 137 -26.02 -13.52 1.21
CA LEU A 137 -27.03 -12.69 1.87
C LEU A 137 -28.01 -12.01 0.92
N LEU A 138 -27.71 -11.89 -0.37
CA LEU A 138 -28.60 -11.21 -1.30
C LEU A 138 -29.47 -12.20 -2.09
N SER A 139 -30.63 -11.76 -2.54
CA SER A 139 -31.40 -12.51 -3.52
C SER A 139 -30.59 -12.71 -4.81
N THR A 140 -30.85 -13.79 -5.57
CA THR A 140 -30.12 -14.10 -6.80
C THR A 140 -30.06 -12.91 -7.78
N ARG A 141 -31.16 -12.16 -7.92
CA ARG A 141 -31.21 -10.97 -8.79
C ARG A 141 -30.33 -9.83 -8.24
N ALA A 142 -30.43 -9.56 -6.93
CA ALA A 142 -29.63 -8.51 -6.31
C ALA A 142 -28.14 -8.87 -6.32
N ALA A 143 -27.80 -10.12 -6.01
CA ALA A 143 -26.42 -10.60 -6.09
C ALA A 143 -25.85 -10.48 -7.51
N ALA A 144 -26.60 -10.91 -8.52
CA ALA A 144 -26.20 -10.76 -9.92
C ALA A 144 -25.97 -9.30 -10.30
N LEU A 145 -26.87 -8.39 -9.90
CA LEU A 145 -26.75 -6.97 -10.17
C LEU A 145 -25.49 -6.36 -9.49
N VAL A 146 -25.35 -6.58 -8.18
CA VAL A 146 -24.19 -6.08 -7.40
C VAL A 146 -22.89 -6.60 -8.00
N LEU A 147 -22.78 -7.91 -8.22
CA LEU A 147 -21.57 -8.53 -8.77
C LEU A 147 -21.25 -8.04 -10.18
N SER A 148 -22.26 -7.82 -11.03
CA SER A 148 -22.04 -7.23 -12.35
C SER A 148 -21.51 -5.81 -12.26
N ILE A 149 -22.01 -4.98 -11.33
CA ILE A 149 -21.54 -3.60 -11.12
C ILE A 149 -20.09 -3.63 -10.59
N VAL A 150 -19.79 -4.41 -9.52
CA VAL A 150 -18.49 -4.34 -8.87
C VAL A 150 -17.40 -5.02 -9.68
N TRP A 151 -17.65 -6.14 -10.35
CA TRP A 151 -16.69 -6.76 -11.24
C TRP A 151 -16.50 -5.98 -12.55
N GLY A 152 -17.57 -5.43 -13.13
CA GLY A 152 -17.48 -4.52 -14.26
C GLY A 152 -16.70 -3.26 -13.94
N GLY A 153 -16.99 -2.63 -12.79
CA GLY A 153 -16.24 -1.49 -12.29
C GLY A 153 -14.78 -1.81 -11.98
N ALA A 154 -14.51 -2.99 -11.41
CA ALA A 154 -13.15 -3.46 -11.18
C ALA A 154 -12.38 -3.64 -12.49
N LEU A 155 -12.98 -4.25 -13.50
CA LEU A 155 -12.37 -4.41 -14.83
C LEU A 155 -12.01 -3.05 -15.46
N LEU A 156 -12.94 -2.10 -15.44
CA LEU A 156 -12.68 -0.74 -15.94
C LEU A 156 -11.58 -0.03 -15.15
N GLY A 157 -11.55 -0.21 -13.83
CA GLY A 157 -10.51 0.30 -12.95
C GLY A 157 -9.14 -0.28 -13.25
N ILE A 158 -9.04 -1.59 -13.51
CA ILE A 158 -7.83 -2.29 -13.90
C ILE A 158 -7.33 -1.77 -15.26
N ILE A 159 -8.22 -1.70 -16.26
CA ILE A 159 -7.88 -1.15 -17.59
C ILE A 159 -7.32 0.27 -17.43
N LYS A 160 -7.99 1.11 -16.64
CA LYS A 160 -7.50 2.46 -16.34
C LYS A 160 -6.10 2.45 -15.72
N CYS A 161 -5.81 1.59 -14.75
CA CYS A 161 -4.48 1.50 -14.12
C CYS A 161 -3.39 1.03 -15.09
N MET A 162 -3.73 0.17 -16.04
CA MET A 162 -2.79 -0.33 -17.05
C MET A 162 -2.52 0.68 -18.16
N VAL A 163 -3.57 1.37 -18.63
CA VAL A 163 -3.49 2.29 -19.77
C VAL A 163 -3.06 3.70 -19.34
N TRP A 164 -3.57 4.18 -18.23
CA TRP A 164 -3.30 5.55 -17.76
C TRP A 164 -2.55 5.56 -16.43
N ARG A 165 -1.27 5.21 -16.47
CA ARG A 165 -0.38 5.14 -15.29
C ARG A 165 -0.12 6.49 -14.63
N SER A 166 -0.15 7.59 -15.41
CA SER A 166 0.05 8.96 -14.93
C SER A 166 -1.23 9.62 -14.36
N ALA A 167 -2.31 8.88 -14.22
CA ALA A 167 -3.55 9.41 -13.67
C ALA A 167 -3.34 9.98 -12.25
N PRO A 168 -3.97 11.11 -11.91
CA PRO A 168 -3.81 11.71 -10.60
C PRO A 168 -4.34 10.77 -9.50
N ARG A 169 -3.64 10.72 -8.36
CA ARG A 169 -3.95 9.83 -7.23
C ARG A 169 -5.40 9.96 -6.74
N TRP A 170 -5.91 11.19 -6.67
CA TRP A 170 -7.27 11.43 -6.22
C TRP A 170 -8.32 10.73 -7.09
N LEU A 171 -8.11 10.66 -8.41
CA LEU A 171 -9.04 10.00 -9.32
C LEU A 171 -9.16 8.51 -9.01
N SER A 172 -8.02 7.82 -8.84
CA SER A 172 -8.03 6.40 -8.46
C SER A 172 -8.74 6.19 -7.13
N THR A 173 -8.45 7.04 -6.14
CA THR A 173 -9.05 6.94 -4.80
C THR A 173 -10.56 7.16 -4.84
N VAL A 174 -11.04 8.15 -5.60
CA VAL A 174 -12.48 8.37 -5.78
C VAL A 174 -13.15 7.15 -6.41
N LEU A 175 -12.52 6.54 -7.43
CA LEU A 175 -13.06 5.33 -8.05
C LEU A 175 -13.10 4.13 -7.09
N TYR A 176 -12.06 3.93 -6.25
CA TYR A 176 -12.08 2.89 -5.21
C TYR A 176 -13.20 3.10 -4.20
N VAL A 177 -13.33 4.33 -3.69
CA VAL A 177 -14.36 4.68 -2.71
C VAL A 177 -15.75 4.52 -3.34
N ALA A 178 -15.98 5.06 -4.53
CA ALA A 178 -17.27 4.95 -5.22
C ALA A 178 -17.67 3.48 -5.42
N LEU A 179 -16.73 2.63 -5.88
CA LEU A 179 -16.99 1.20 -6.08
C LEU A 179 -17.22 0.49 -4.74
N GLY A 180 -16.47 0.84 -3.70
CA GLY A 180 -16.62 0.28 -2.36
C GLY A 180 -17.98 0.61 -1.71
N TRP A 181 -18.54 1.78 -1.98
CA TRP A 181 -19.82 2.21 -1.41
C TRP A 181 -21.05 1.77 -2.21
N VAL A 182 -20.91 0.98 -3.26
CA VAL A 182 -22.07 0.34 -3.95
C VAL A 182 -22.93 -0.46 -2.97
N ALA A 183 -22.34 -1.07 -1.93
CA ALA A 183 -23.07 -1.75 -0.85
C ALA A 183 -24.13 -0.88 -0.16
N PHE A 184 -23.96 0.44 -0.15
CA PHE A 184 -24.88 1.36 0.53
C PHE A 184 -26.33 1.17 0.07
N TRP A 185 -26.54 0.97 -1.23
CA TRP A 185 -27.88 0.76 -1.81
C TRP A 185 -28.51 -0.59 -1.41
N PHE A 186 -27.70 -1.54 -0.92
CA PHE A 186 -28.11 -2.89 -0.52
C PHE A 186 -28.05 -3.09 0.99
N LEU A 187 -27.67 -2.08 1.78
CA LEU A 187 -27.60 -2.17 3.25
C LEU A 187 -28.91 -2.63 3.89
N PRO A 188 -30.11 -2.19 3.44
CA PRO A 188 -31.35 -2.72 4.00
C PRO A 188 -31.47 -4.24 3.82
N GLN A 189 -31.11 -4.77 2.65
CA GLN A 189 -31.15 -6.21 2.40
C GLN A 189 -30.11 -6.95 3.24
N PHE A 190 -28.89 -6.44 3.37
CA PHE A 190 -27.87 -7.00 4.26
C PHE A 190 -28.31 -6.98 5.74
N TRP A 191 -29.05 -5.94 6.14
CA TRP A 191 -29.58 -5.84 7.50
C TRP A 191 -30.64 -6.91 7.80
N PHE A 192 -31.58 -7.11 6.92
CA PHE A 192 -32.67 -8.07 7.12
C PHE A 192 -32.19 -9.54 7.03
N THR A 193 -31.20 -9.82 6.20
CA THR A 193 -30.66 -11.18 6.00
C THR A 193 -29.47 -11.52 6.90
N GLY A 194 -28.57 -10.56 7.11
CA GLY A 194 -27.30 -10.76 7.82
C GLY A 194 -27.25 -10.16 9.22
N GLY A 195 -28.20 -9.28 9.55
CA GLY A 195 -28.32 -8.65 10.86
C GLY A 195 -27.34 -7.49 11.10
N PRO A 196 -27.46 -6.84 12.28
CA PRO A 196 -26.74 -5.60 12.59
C PRO A 196 -25.22 -5.77 12.69
N ALA A 197 -24.73 -6.94 13.12
CA ALA A 197 -23.30 -7.21 13.25
C ALA A 197 -22.58 -7.15 11.89
N ILE A 198 -23.13 -7.80 10.86
CA ILE A 198 -22.58 -7.80 9.50
C ILE A 198 -22.61 -6.39 8.94
N VAL A 199 -23.73 -5.69 9.05
CA VAL A 199 -23.84 -4.31 8.54
C VAL A 199 -22.88 -3.37 9.27
N GLY A 200 -22.75 -3.50 10.60
CA GLY A 200 -21.77 -2.73 11.36
C GLY A 200 -20.34 -2.94 10.89
N LEU A 201 -19.94 -4.19 10.62
CA LEU A 201 -18.62 -4.54 10.09
C LEU A 201 -18.41 -4.02 8.65
N LEU A 202 -19.44 -4.08 7.80
CA LEU A 202 -19.37 -3.53 6.44
C LEU A 202 -19.17 -2.02 6.46
N VAL A 203 -19.93 -1.30 7.29
CA VAL A 203 -19.79 0.15 7.43
C VAL A 203 -18.44 0.53 8.04
N ALA A 204 -18.03 -0.16 9.12
CA ALA A 204 -16.73 0.08 9.73
C ALA A 204 -15.56 -0.14 8.76
N GLY A 205 -15.58 -1.24 8.02
CA GLY A 205 -14.59 -1.53 6.98
C GLY A 205 -14.60 -0.50 5.86
N GLY A 206 -15.78 -0.11 5.37
CA GLY A 206 -15.93 0.94 4.34
C GLY A 206 -15.40 2.30 4.78
N LEU A 207 -15.65 2.67 6.06
CA LEU A 207 -15.09 3.90 6.64
C LEU A 207 -13.57 3.83 6.77
N LEU A 208 -13.00 2.70 7.21
CA LEU A 208 -11.55 2.50 7.31
C LEU A 208 -10.89 2.64 5.92
N TYR A 209 -11.45 2.02 4.87
CA TYR A 209 -10.94 2.19 3.51
C TYR A 209 -11.04 3.65 3.04
N THR A 210 -12.13 4.33 3.37
CA THR A 210 -12.34 5.74 3.00
C THR A 210 -11.34 6.66 3.70
N ILE A 211 -11.14 6.48 5.02
CA ILE A 211 -10.16 7.21 5.82
C ILE A 211 -8.76 6.98 5.26
N GLY A 212 -8.39 5.72 5.01
CA GLY A 212 -7.12 5.36 4.38
C GLY A 212 -6.93 6.05 3.03
N GLY A 213 -7.95 6.04 2.18
CA GLY A 213 -7.94 6.72 0.88
C GLY A 213 -7.74 8.24 0.99
N VAL A 214 -8.40 8.89 1.95
CA VAL A 214 -8.23 10.33 2.22
C VAL A 214 -6.80 10.63 2.67
N ILE A 215 -6.26 9.83 3.59
CA ILE A 215 -4.86 9.94 4.06
C ILE A 215 -3.89 9.80 2.90
N TYR A 216 -4.12 8.81 2.02
CA TYR A 216 -3.28 8.57 0.84
C TYR A 216 -3.27 9.75 -0.14
N VAL A 217 -4.43 10.37 -0.40
CA VAL A 217 -4.53 11.54 -1.28
C VAL A 217 -3.89 12.77 -0.66
N ARG A 218 -4.17 13.02 0.62
CA ARG A 218 -3.65 14.19 1.34
C ARG A 218 -2.17 14.06 1.72
N GLN A 219 -1.61 12.83 1.69
CA GLN A 219 -0.25 12.53 2.13
C GLN A 219 0.03 12.99 3.58
N ARG A 220 -1.02 12.98 4.43
CA ARG A 220 -0.96 13.40 5.84
C ARG A 220 -1.99 12.60 6.65
N PRO A 221 -1.71 12.35 7.95
CA PRO A 221 -0.49 12.69 8.70
C PRO A 221 0.73 11.86 8.26
N ASP A 222 1.94 12.38 8.49
CA ASP A 222 3.21 11.70 8.24
C ASP A 222 4.05 11.71 9.53
N PRO A 223 3.66 10.90 10.53
CA PRO A 223 4.14 11.04 11.91
C PRO A 223 5.63 10.72 12.07
N TRP A 224 6.14 9.71 11.35
CA TRP A 224 7.53 9.27 11.36
C TRP A 224 8.01 8.97 9.93
N PRO A 225 8.39 9.99 9.16
CA PRO A 225 8.70 9.84 7.73
C PRO A 225 9.74 8.77 7.40
N GLU A 226 10.68 8.48 8.31
CA GLU A 226 11.72 7.47 8.13
C GLU A 226 11.23 6.03 8.38
N TRP A 227 10.24 5.84 9.26
CA TRP A 227 9.76 4.53 9.69
C TRP A 227 8.33 4.24 9.29
N PHE A 228 7.42 5.18 9.57
CA PHE A 228 5.98 4.98 9.48
C PHE A 228 5.30 6.29 9.06
N GLY A 229 4.97 6.42 7.79
CA GLY A 229 4.35 7.61 7.22
C GLY A 229 2.89 7.40 6.81
N PHE A 230 2.36 8.36 6.06
CA PHE A 230 0.97 8.35 5.57
C PHE A 230 0.61 7.09 4.77
N HIS A 231 1.56 6.55 4.02
CA HIS A 231 1.34 5.38 3.19
C HIS A 231 1.21 4.09 4.02
N GLU A 232 2.00 3.97 5.08
CA GLU A 232 1.90 2.89 6.05
C GLU A 232 0.57 2.95 6.81
N ILE A 233 0.09 4.16 7.13
CA ILE A 233 -1.25 4.37 7.73
C ILE A 233 -2.34 3.93 6.75
N PHE A 234 -2.21 4.28 5.47
CA PHE A 234 -3.12 3.80 4.42
C PHE A 234 -3.16 2.26 4.35
N HIS A 235 -1.98 1.59 4.37
CA HIS A 235 -1.91 0.12 4.41
C HIS A 235 -2.57 -0.46 5.66
N LEU A 236 -2.35 0.15 6.83
CA LEU A 236 -2.97 -0.29 8.08
C LEU A 236 -4.50 -0.16 8.02
N CYS A 237 -5.02 0.96 7.49
CA CYS A 237 -6.44 1.14 7.27
C CYS A 237 -7.00 0.09 6.29
N THR A 238 -6.22 -0.26 5.25
CA THR A 238 -6.60 -1.30 4.29
C THR A 238 -6.69 -2.68 4.95
N VAL A 239 -5.72 -3.05 5.79
CA VAL A 239 -5.72 -4.30 6.55
C VAL A 239 -6.87 -4.35 7.55
N ALA A 240 -7.10 -3.27 8.29
CA ALA A 240 -8.19 -3.20 9.26
C ALA A 240 -9.58 -3.29 8.58
N GLY A 241 -9.75 -2.59 7.45
CA GLY A 241 -10.97 -2.68 6.64
C GLY A 241 -11.19 -4.09 6.08
N TRP A 242 -10.12 -4.72 5.57
CA TRP A 242 -10.15 -6.12 5.12
C TRP A 242 -10.53 -7.08 6.26
N ALA A 243 -9.99 -6.89 7.46
CA ALA A 243 -10.30 -7.72 8.62
C ALA A 243 -11.78 -7.61 9.03
N CYS A 244 -12.34 -6.39 9.05
CA CYS A 244 -13.78 -6.19 9.27
C CYS A 244 -14.62 -6.96 8.24
N HIS A 245 -14.28 -6.86 6.95
CA HIS A 245 -15.00 -7.55 5.89
C HIS A 245 -14.78 -9.06 5.92
N CYS A 246 -13.59 -9.53 6.29
CA CYS A 246 -13.30 -10.95 6.48
C CYS A 246 -14.19 -11.55 7.57
N VAL A 247 -14.30 -10.89 8.73
CA VAL A 247 -15.21 -11.31 9.82
C VAL A 247 -16.66 -11.29 9.34
N ALA A 248 -17.07 -10.26 8.60
CA ALA A 248 -18.42 -10.20 8.03
C ALA A 248 -18.69 -11.39 7.08
N CYS A 249 -17.70 -11.77 6.26
CA CYS A 249 -17.80 -12.96 5.40
C CYS A 249 -17.95 -14.24 6.21
N TYR A 250 -17.18 -14.40 7.30
CA TYR A 250 -17.33 -15.55 8.19
C TYR A 250 -18.75 -15.64 8.78
N LEU A 251 -19.25 -14.53 9.29
CA LEU A 251 -20.61 -14.49 9.83
C LEU A 251 -21.67 -14.82 8.77
N ALA A 252 -21.51 -14.29 7.55
CA ALA A 252 -22.46 -14.49 6.45
C ALA A 252 -22.40 -15.88 5.83
N ILE A 253 -21.25 -16.54 5.81
CA ILE A 253 -21.07 -17.86 5.20
C ILE A 253 -21.52 -18.97 6.15
N LEU A 254 -21.32 -18.79 7.47
CA LEU A 254 -21.60 -19.77 8.50
C LEU A 254 -23.00 -19.63 9.12
N SER A 255 -23.73 -18.54 8.82
CA SER A 255 -25.15 -18.38 9.15
C SER A 255 -26.02 -19.12 8.11
#